data_f0979e258a54a0fd5892b426b6e9ed26
#
_entry.id   f0979e258a54a0fd5892b426b6e9ed26
#
_cell.length_a   1.000
_cell.length_b   1.000
_cell.length_c   1.000
_cell.angle_alpha   90.00
_cell.angle_beta   90.00
_cell.angle_gamma   90.00
#
_symmetry.space_group_name_H-M   'P 1'
#
loop_
_entity.id
_entity.type
_entity.pdbx_description
1 polymer ?
#
loop_
_entity_poly.entity_id
_entity_poly.type
_entity_poly.pdbx_seq_one_letter_code
_entity_poly.pdbx_strand_id
1 'polypeptide(L)'
;MRDERTIKLLSALREIMKLYDVFQKQSIINKFDCNIEFEQLGIESVLTIAEKDPNILFEIGAQAWMLFVESGAKVNPQKLASDFNQRNPLIYQKVEKVIKRKVIQDLSFSYALLDDPKVHSRGCIQLLLCRMYPNDLFIADVAFYNPYKPVASKDKKYDLHHFRSLNLFGIHLDQIKQYCRANKISRITLTTSSNEQIPYFESHGFKIENNTFAKSAFEHGWSVPMYLTCT
;
A
#
# COMPACT_ATOMS: atom_id res chain seq x y z
N MET A 1 8.50 -45.85 15.62
CA MET A 1 9.54 -44.98 15.04
C MET A 1 8.89 -44.18 13.90
N ARG A 2 8.51 -42.93 14.10
CA ARG A 2 8.07 -42.07 12.99
C ARG A 2 9.33 -41.59 12.28
N ASP A 3 9.38 -41.82 10.98
CA ASP A 3 10.50 -41.54 10.10
C ASP A 3 10.97 -40.10 10.23
N GLU A 4 12.24 -39.84 10.54
CA GLU A 4 12.87 -38.52 10.57
C GLU A 4 12.66 -37.68 9.29
N ARG A 5 12.43 -38.38 8.17
CA ARG A 5 12.03 -37.71 6.92
C ARG A 5 10.65 -37.08 6.99
N THR A 6 9.71 -37.69 7.68
CA THR A 6 8.36 -37.13 7.87
C THR A 6 8.41 -35.92 8.82
N ILE A 7 9.31 -35.94 9.81
CA ILE A 7 9.51 -34.80 10.72
C ILE A 7 10.23 -33.64 10.00
N LYS A 8 11.22 -33.91 9.16
CA LYS A 8 11.85 -32.90 8.30
C LYS A 8 10.91 -32.35 7.21
N LEU A 9 10.01 -33.15 6.68
CA LEU A 9 8.96 -32.69 5.76
C LEU A 9 7.90 -31.85 6.47
N LEU A 10 7.59 -32.14 7.73
CA LEU A 10 6.66 -31.36 8.55
C LEU A 10 7.30 -30.07 9.11
N SER A 11 8.61 -30.04 9.34
CA SER A 11 9.34 -28.80 9.70
C SER A 11 9.63 -27.90 8.49
N ALA A 12 9.61 -28.46 7.28
CA ALA A 12 9.50 -27.71 6.01
C ALA A 12 8.06 -27.31 5.67
N LEU A 13 7.10 -27.49 6.59
CA LEU A 13 5.82 -26.80 6.57
C LEU A 13 6.13 -25.31 6.70
N ARG A 14 6.41 -24.75 5.51
CA ARG A 14 6.36 -23.35 5.11
C ARG A 14 6.04 -22.48 6.32
N GLU A 15 7.07 -21.86 6.87
CA GLU A 15 6.82 -20.59 7.59
C GLU A 15 5.97 -19.77 6.64
N ILE A 16 4.71 -19.61 7.00
CA ILE A 16 3.78 -18.84 6.18
C ILE A 16 4.35 -17.43 6.21
N MET A 17 4.85 -16.98 5.05
CA MET A 17 5.39 -15.64 4.89
C MET A 17 4.38 -14.65 5.45
N LYS A 18 4.78 -13.87 6.45
CA LYS A 18 3.92 -12.88 7.07
C LYS A 18 3.93 -11.59 6.24
N LEU A 19 2.88 -10.79 6.37
CA LEU A 19 2.72 -9.58 5.56
C LEU A 19 3.88 -8.58 5.76
N TYR A 20 4.45 -8.50 6.96
CA TYR A 20 5.58 -7.61 7.23
C TYR A 20 6.93 -8.11 6.67
N ASP A 21 7.07 -9.40 6.31
CA ASP A 21 8.29 -9.95 5.71
C ASP A 21 8.53 -9.44 4.28
N VAL A 22 7.49 -8.86 3.69
CA VAL A 22 7.53 -8.25 2.36
C VAL A 22 8.46 -7.04 2.31
N PHE A 23 8.64 -6.33 3.42
CA PHE A 23 9.46 -5.12 3.46
C PHE A 23 10.95 -5.44 3.52
N GLN A 24 11.63 -5.25 2.39
CA GLN A 24 13.01 -5.69 2.15
C GLN A 24 14.03 -4.70 2.74
N LYS A 25 14.29 -4.79 4.06
CA LYS A 25 15.19 -3.89 4.80
C LYS A 25 16.58 -3.82 4.18
N GLN A 26 17.16 -4.96 3.77
CA GLN A 26 18.50 -4.99 3.21
C GLN A 26 18.60 -4.20 1.90
N SER A 27 17.58 -4.22 1.07
CA SER A 27 17.55 -3.45 -0.16
C SER A 27 17.57 -1.93 0.08
N ILE A 28 17.03 -1.50 1.22
CA ILE A 28 17.04 -0.10 1.66
C ILE A 28 18.39 0.26 2.25
N ILE A 29 18.94 -0.58 3.14
CA ILE A 29 20.27 -0.37 3.76
C ILE A 29 21.33 -0.14 2.68
N ASN A 30 21.31 -0.93 1.61
CA ASN A 30 22.27 -0.83 0.52
C ASN A 30 22.19 0.48 -0.30
N LYS A 31 21.23 1.36 -0.01
CA LYS A 31 21.08 2.67 -0.69
C LYS A 31 21.70 3.84 0.06
N PHE A 32 22.11 3.64 1.31
CA PHE A 32 22.55 4.72 2.20
C PHE A 32 23.77 4.31 3.02
N ASP A 33 24.60 5.30 3.36
CA ASP A 33 25.81 5.14 4.17
C ASP A 33 25.59 5.62 5.63
N CYS A 34 24.35 5.61 6.11
CA CYS A 34 23.99 5.99 7.48
C CYS A 34 23.22 4.89 8.18
N ASN A 35 23.09 4.99 9.49
CA ASN A 35 22.22 4.10 10.25
C ASN A 35 20.75 4.31 9.83
N ILE A 36 19.99 3.23 9.84
CA ILE A 36 18.57 3.24 9.46
C ILE A 36 17.79 2.55 10.55
N GLU A 37 16.84 3.25 11.12
CA GLU A 37 15.83 2.67 12.00
C GLU A 37 14.65 2.17 11.19
N PHE A 38 14.22 0.94 11.50
CA PHE A 38 13.07 0.33 10.86
C PHE A 38 11.97 0.12 11.87
N GLU A 39 10.77 0.54 11.52
CA GLU A 39 9.57 0.26 12.31
C GLU A 39 8.53 -0.47 11.47
N GLN A 40 7.82 -1.38 12.11
CA GLN A 40 6.76 -2.18 11.50
C GLN A 40 5.57 -2.26 12.44
N LEU A 41 4.45 -1.72 11.98
CA LEU A 41 3.20 -1.65 12.74
C LEU A 41 2.18 -2.61 12.10
N GLY A 42 1.59 -3.46 12.92
CA GLY A 42 0.45 -4.29 12.54
C GLY A 42 -0.89 -3.58 12.74
N ILE A 43 -1.97 -4.28 12.48
CA ILE A 43 -3.34 -3.73 12.54
C ILE A 43 -3.68 -3.12 13.90
N GLU A 44 -3.33 -3.79 15.00
CA GLU A 44 -3.64 -3.32 16.36
C GLU A 44 -2.90 -2.00 16.68
N SER A 45 -1.61 -1.92 16.30
CA SER A 45 -0.82 -0.70 16.52
C SER A 45 -1.38 0.48 15.72
N VAL A 46 -1.78 0.23 14.48
CA VAL A 46 -2.37 1.26 13.62
C VAL A 46 -3.72 1.73 14.18
N LEU A 47 -4.55 0.84 14.69
CA LEU A 47 -5.81 1.21 15.34
C LEU A 47 -5.58 2.09 16.57
N THR A 48 -4.60 1.75 17.40
CA THR A 48 -4.24 2.56 18.58
C THR A 48 -3.73 3.96 18.20
N ILE A 49 -2.95 4.08 17.13
CA ILE A 49 -2.51 5.37 16.62
C ILE A 49 -3.70 6.17 16.08
N ALA A 50 -4.61 5.50 15.38
CA ALA A 50 -5.78 6.10 14.78
C ALA A 50 -6.77 6.67 15.79
N GLU A 51 -6.80 6.18 17.02
CA GLU A 51 -7.57 6.78 18.11
C GLU A 51 -7.08 8.21 18.44
N LYS A 52 -5.78 8.47 18.22
CA LYS A 52 -5.14 9.77 18.48
C LYS A 52 -5.04 10.63 17.21
N ASP A 53 -4.80 10.00 16.07
CA ASP A 53 -4.70 10.65 14.75
C ASP A 53 -5.53 9.88 13.71
N PRO A 54 -6.80 10.23 13.53
CA PRO A 54 -7.68 9.59 12.57
C PRO A 54 -7.21 9.70 11.10
N ASN A 55 -6.28 10.62 10.78
CA ASN A 55 -5.80 10.80 9.41
C ASN A 55 -5.09 9.55 8.89
N ILE A 56 -4.43 8.78 9.75
CA ILE A 56 -3.80 7.51 9.38
C ILE A 56 -4.84 6.50 8.86
N LEU A 57 -6.04 6.46 9.45
CA LEU A 57 -7.14 5.62 8.98
C LEU A 57 -7.78 6.15 7.71
N PHE A 58 -7.69 7.44 7.48
CA PHE A 58 -8.33 8.06 6.32
C PHE A 58 -7.73 7.54 5.02
N GLU A 59 -6.41 7.50 4.90
CA GLU A 59 -5.74 6.99 3.70
C GLU A 59 -5.99 5.49 3.49
N ILE A 60 -5.93 4.70 4.57
CA ILE A 60 -6.18 3.27 4.52
C ILE A 60 -7.64 2.96 4.24
N GLY A 61 -8.51 3.59 4.99
CA GLY A 61 -9.92 3.22 5.00
C GLY A 61 -10.74 3.83 3.89
N ALA A 62 -10.34 4.98 3.37
CA ALA A 62 -11.00 5.62 2.24
C ALA A 62 -10.94 4.72 1.00
N GLN A 63 -9.78 4.20 0.70
CA GLN A 63 -9.56 3.34 -0.45
C GLN A 63 -10.12 1.93 -0.23
N ALA A 64 -9.96 1.38 0.98
CA ALA A 64 -10.60 0.12 1.36
C ALA A 64 -12.13 0.21 1.23
N TRP A 65 -12.71 1.34 1.62
CA TRP A 65 -14.14 1.58 1.48
C TRP A 65 -14.56 1.74 0.01
N MET A 66 -13.77 2.41 -0.82
CA MET A 66 -14.04 2.51 -2.25
C MET A 66 -14.08 1.14 -2.90
N LEU A 67 -13.09 0.30 -2.67
CA LEU A 67 -13.06 -1.08 -3.19
C LEU A 67 -14.25 -1.92 -2.69
N PHE A 68 -14.66 -1.74 -1.44
CA PHE A 68 -15.81 -2.45 -0.86
C PHE A 68 -17.14 -1.99 -1.49
N VAL A 69 -17.29 -0.70 -1.75
CA VAL A 69 -18.51 -0.12 -2.32
C VAL A 69 -18.64 -0.45 -3.80
N GLU A 70 -17.54 -0.56 -4.54
CA GLU A 70 -17.53 -0.95 -5.94
C GLU A 70 -18.07 -2.38 -6.16
N SER A 71 -17.95 -3.24 -5.18
CA SER A 71 -18.44 -4.63 -5.28
C SER A 71 -19.97 -4.76 -5.36
N GLY A 72 -20.74 -3.67 -5.20
CA GLY A 72 -22.21 -3.77 -5.29
C GLY A 72 -23.02 -2.48 -5.15
N ALA A 73 -22.46 -1.32 -4.88
CA ALA A 73 -23.23 -0.10 -4.67
C ALA A 73 -23.02 0.93 -5.79
N LYS A 74 -24.10 1.59 -6.20
CA LYS A 74 -24.05 2.76 -7.09
C LYS A 74 -23.41 3.92 -6.33
N VAL A 75 -22.16 4.23 -6.61
CA VAL A 75 -21.43 5.38 -6.05
C VAL A 75 -21.40 6.49 -7.08
N ASN A 76 -21.68 7.72 -6.64
CA ASN A 76 -21.41 8.90 -7.45
C ASN A 76 -19.92 9.31 -7.20
N PRO A 77 -19.04 9.16 -8.20
CA PRO A 77 -17.61 9.42 -8.03
C PRO A 77 -17.29 10.86 -7.65
N GLN A 78 -18.02 11.83 -8.21
CA GLN A 78 -17.80 13.26 -7.94
C GLN A 78 -18.15 13.61 -6.49
N LYS A 79 -19.29 13.08 -6.00
CA LYS A 79 -19.69 13.27 -4.61
C LYS A 79 -18.67 12.63 -3.67
N LEU A 80 -18.18 11.45 -4.01
CA LEU A 80 -17.19 10.74 -3.23
C LEU A 80 -15.88 11.54 -3.14
N ALA A 81 -15.35 12.01 -4.28
CA ALA A 81 -14.16 12.85 -4.32
C ALA A 81 -14.33 14.15 -3.52
N SER A 82 -15.52 14.79 -3.64
CA SER A 82 -15.84 16.00 -2.86
C SER A 82 -15.86 15.72 -1.35
N ASP A 83 -16.51 14.62 -0.93
CA ASP A 83 -16.60 14.23 0.47
C ASP A 83 -15.21 13.94 1.05
N PHE A 84 -14.30 13.34 0.28
CA PHE A 84 -12.91 13.10 0.67
C PHE A 84 -12.10 14.40 0.79
N ASN A 85 -12.17 15.25 -0.21
CA ASN A 85 -11.46 16.52 -0.23
C ASN A 85 -11.90 17.45 0.91
N GLN A 86 -13.18 17.40 1.28
CA GLN A 86 -13.75 18.19 2.38
C GLN A 86 -13.55 17.53 3.75
N ARG A 87 -12.93 16.36 3.84
CA ARG A 87 -12.75 15.58 5.08
C ARG A 87 -14.06 15.42 5.85
N ASN A 88 -15.14 15.06 5.14
CA ASN A 88 -16.47 14.93 5.71
C ASN A 88 -16.47 13.88 6.85
N PRO A 89 -16.93 14.23 8.08
CA PRO A 89 -16.95 13.31 9.23
C PRO A 89 -17.69 11.99 8.98
N LEU A 90 -18.69 11.99 8.10
CA LEU A 90 -19.42 10.77 7.70
C LEU A 90 -18.52 9.73 7.03
N ILE A 91 -17.43 10.16 6.38
CA ILE A 91 -16.45 9.25 5.77
C ILE A 91 -15.66 8.52 6.84
N TYR A 92 -15.20 9.22 7.87
CA TYR A 92 -14.51 8.59 9.00
C TYR A 92 -15.34 7.50 9.66
N GLN A 93 -16.66 7.74 9.84
CA GLN A 93 -17.58 6.72 10.37
C GLN A 93 -17.72 5.51 9.43
N LYS A 94 -17.69 5.73 8.12
CA LYS A 94 -17.75 4.62 7.14
C LYS A 94 -16.45 3.82 7.12
N VAL A 95 -15.31 4.50 7.18
CA VAL A 95 -13.99 3.90 7.32
C VAL A 95 -13.91 3.04 8.58
N GLU A 96 -14.30 3.58 9.71
CA GLU A 96 -14.36 2.86 10.98
C GLU A 96 -15.24 1.60 10.88
N LYS A 97 -16.41 1.71 10.23
CA LYS A 97 -17.28 0.54 9.98
C LYS A 97 -16.60 -0.52 9.12
N VAL A 98 -15.84 -0.13 8.10
CA VAL A 98 -15.10 -1.05 7.22
C VAL A 98 -14.06 -1.82 8.03
N ILE A 99 -13.31 -1.14 8.91
CA ILE A 99 -12.33 -1.76 9.78
C ILE A 99 -13.01 -2.70 10.79
N LYS A 100 -14.05 -2.23 11.48
CA LYS A 100 -14.79 -3.03 12.46
C LYS A 100 -15.48 -4.26 11.85
N ARG A 101 -15.85 -4.24 10.56
CA ARG A 101 -16.43 -5.38 9.83
C ARG A 101 -15.38 -6.35 9.29
N LYS A 102 -14.12 -6.19 9.61
CA LYS A 102 -13.00 -7.03 9.13
C LYS A 102 -12.91 -7.09 7.60
N VAL A 103 -13.25 -6.01 6.93
CA VAL A 103 -12.97 -5.85 5.49
C VAL A 103 -11.46 -5.79 5.30
N ILE A 104 -10.74 -5.11 6.20
CA ILE A 104 -9.30 -5.25 6.37
C ILE A 104 -9.05 -6.42 7.31
N GLN A 105 -8.46 -7.49 6.79
CA GLN A 105 -8.21 -8.72 7.52
C GLN A 105 -6.85 -8.71 8.22
N ASP A 106 -5.87 -8.03 7.61
CA ASP A 106 -4.52 -7.86 8.12
C ASP A 106 -3.91 -6.59 7.54
N LEU A 107 -2.94 -6.00 8.23
CA LEU A 107 -2.28 -4.77 7.82
C LEU A 107 -0.81 -4.83 8.24
N SER A 108 0.07 -4.32 7.38
CA SER A 108 1.47 -4.04 7.70
C SER A 108 1.83 -2.65 7.23
N PHE A 109 2.18 -1.78 8.16
CA PHE A 109 2.81 -0.50 7.86
C PHE A 109 4.28 -0.56 8.26
N SER A 110 5.15 -0.56 7.26
CA SER A 110 6.60 -0.62 7.43
C SER A 110 7.22 0.66 6.93
N TYR A 111 8.14 1.24 7.70
CA TYR A 111 8.88 2.41 7.27
C TYR A 111 10.32 2.41 7.77
N ALA A 112 11.14 3.25 7.15
CA ALA A 112 12.53 3.46 7.51
C ALA A 112 12.81 4.94 7.77
N LEU A 113 13.56 5.22 8.82
CA LEU A 113 14.04 6.55 9.18
C LEU A 113 15.56 6.56 9.10
N LEU A 114 16.10 7.51 8.37
CA LEU A 114 17.55 7.71 8.27
C LEU A 114 18.02 8.49 9.50
N ASP A 115 19.04 7.99 10.16
CA ASP A 115 19.72 8.68 11.28
C ASP A 115 20.70 9.71 10.72
N ASP A 116 20.15 10.74 10.08
CA ASP A 116 20.88 11.88 9.54
C ASP A 116 20.09 13.19 9.77
N PRO A 117 20.56 14.06 10.67
CA PRO A 117 19.87 15.31 10.97
C PRO A 117 19.80 16.31 9.80
N LYS A 118 20.57 16.08 8.73
CA LYS A 118 20.56 16.95 7.54
C LYS A 118 19.36 16.72 6.62
N VAL A 119 18.66 15.61 6.79
CA VAL A 119 17.53 15.25 5.94
C VAL A 119 16.29 14.89 6.76
N HIS A 120 15.14 15.32 6.28
CA HIS A 120 13.86 14.87 6.81
C HIS A 120 13.43 13.63 6.03
N SER A 121 13.67 12.45 6.59
CA SER A 121 13.40 11.16 5.92
C SER A 121 12.02 10.57 6.20
N ARG A 122 11.24 11.16 7.13
CA ARG A 122 9.90 10.68 7.47
C ARG A 122 8.99 10.70 6.25
N GLY A 123 8.30 9.60 5.97
CA GLY A 123 7.43 9.47 4.81
C GLY A 123 8.15 9.25 3.48
N CYS A 124 9.50 9.21 3.46
CA CYS A 124 10.26 8.99 2.23
C CYS A 124 10.40 7.51 1.88
N ILE A 125 10.42 6.62 2.89
CA ILE A 125 10.66 5.19 2.69
C ILE A 125 9.61 4.46 3.51
N GLN A 126 8.52 4.05 2.85
CA GLN A 126 7.42 3.37 3.52
C GLN A 126 6.63 2.47 2.58
N LEU A 127 6.00 1.48 3.15
CA LEU A 127 5.11 0.55 2.48
C LEU A 127 3.96 0.18 3.40
N LEU A 128 2.75 0.48 2.99
CA LEU A 128 1.53 0.14 3.69
C LEU A 128 0.74 -0.86 2.88
N LEU A 129 0.57 -2.05 3.44
CA LEU A 129 -0.14 -3.16 2.83
C LEU A 129 -1.36 -3.53 3.67
N CYS A 130 -2.48 -3.77 3.00
CA CYS A 130 -3.71 -4.24 3.64
C CYS A 130 -4.21 -5.51 2.94
N ARG A 131 -4.38 -6.58 3.71
CA ARG A 131 -5.12 -7.75 3.23
C ARG A 131 -6.61 -7.47 3.32
N MET A 132 -7.29 -7.54 2.18
CA MET A 132 -8.69 -7.12 2.04
C MET A 132 -9.61 -8.31 1.82
N TYR A 133 -10.83 -8.24 2.38
CA TYR A 133 -11.91 -9.16 2.02
C TYR A 133 -12.34 -8.91 0.55
N PRO A 134 -12.70 -9.94 -0.24
CA PRO A 134 -12.67 -11.37 0.13
C PRO A 134 -11.28 -11.99 0.10
N ASN A 135 -10.35 -11.58 -0.74
CA ASN A 135 -9.01 -12.15 -0.85
C ASN A 135 -8.09 -11.33 -1.77
N ASP A 136 -8.03 -10.03 -1.56
CA ASP A 136 -7.15 -9.12 -2.30
C ASP A 136 -6.07 -8.56 -1.38
N LEU A 137 -4.93 -8.17 -1.94
CA LEU A 137 -3.90 -7.40 -1.26
C LEU A 137 -3.89 -5.98 -1.83
N PHE A 138 -4.12 -5.00 -0.98
CA PHE A 138 -4.12 -3.60 -1.34
C PHE A 138 -2.81 -2.94 -0.92
N ILE A 139 -2.12 -2.32 -1.87
CA ILE A 139 -0.99 -1.41 -1.61
C ILE A 139 -1.60 -0.04 -1.32
N ALA A 140 -1.78 0.26 -0.04
CA ALA A 140 -2.46 1.46 0.40
C ALA A 140 -1.56 2.70 0.29
N ASP A 141 -0.27 2.52 0.57
CA ASP A 141 0.73 3.56 0.35
C ASP A 141 2.09 2.94 0.02
N VAL A 142 2.83 3.60 -0.86
CA VAL A 142 4.19 3.22 -1.20
C VAL A 142 5.01 4.47 -1.53
N ALA A 143 6.05 4.68 -0.75
CA ALA A 143 7.07 5.69 -1.00
C ALA A 143 8.45 5.04 -0.91
N PHE A 144 9.25 5.18 -1.97
CA PHE A 144 10.65 4.78 -2.01
C PHE A 144 11.45 5.93 -2.61
N TYR A 145 11.55 7.01 -1.86
CA TYR A 145 12.18 8.26 -2.25
C TYR A 145 13.55 8.43 -1.62
N ASN A 146 14.47 9.06 -2.37
CA ASN A 146 15.78 9.42 -1.85
C ASN A 146 15.73 10.84 -1.28
N PRO A 147 15.71 11.04 0.05
CA PRO A 147 15.59 12.37 0.66
C PRO A 147 16.79 13.28 0.39
N TYR A 148 17.93 12.72 -0.03
CA TYR A 148 19.11 13.50 -0.45
C TYR A 148 19.02 14.02 -1.90
N LYS A 149 17.99 13.60 -2.67
CA LYS A 149 17.86 13.96 -4.09
C LYS A 149 16.52 14.63 -4.36
N PRO A 150 16.31 15.87 -3.90
CA PRO A 150 15.08 16.60 -4.20
C PRO A 150 14.94 16.83 -5.70
N VAL A 151 13.70 16.92 -6.17
CA VAL A 151 13.35 17.23 -7.55
C VAL A 151 12.97 18.69 -7.65
N ALA A 152 13.63 19.44 -8.53
CA ALA A 152 13.30 20.83 -8.77
C ALA A 152 11.87 20.98 -9.32
N SER A 153 11.18 22.06 -8.99
CA SER A 153 9.76 22.26 -9.35
C SER A 153 9.50 22.09 -10.85
N LYS A 154 10.44 22.55 -11.70
CA LYS A 154 10.36 22.43 -13.18
C LYS A 154 10.52 20.98 -13.70
N ASP A 155 11.08 20.09 -12.90
CA ASP A 155 11.38 18.70 -13.27
C ASP A 155 10.38 17.71 -12.66
N LYS A 156 9.39 18.21 -11.91
CA LYS A 156 8.34 17.39 -11.34
C LYS A 156 7.44 16.81 -12.43
N LYS A 157 7.16 15.53 -12.36
CA LYS A 157 6.26 14.82 -13.27
C LYS A 157 4.81 14.79 -12.81
N TYR A 158 4.60 14.98 -11.49
CA TYR A 158 3.30 15.05 -10.81
C TYR A 158 3.49 15.76 -9.46
N ASP A 159 2.43 16.20 -8.83
CA ASP A 159 2.47 17.07 -7.64
C ASP A 159 3.27 16.49 -6.48
N LEU A 160 3.15 15.19 -6.22
CA LEU A 160 3.87 14.49 -5.14
C LEU A 160 5.31 14.08 -5.49
N HIS A 161 5.82 14.45 -6.67
CA HIS A 161 7.19 14.14 -7.10
C HIS A 161 8.20 15.10 -6.46
N HIS A 162 8.40 14.96 -5.14
CA HIS A 162 9.30 15.81 -4.38
C HIS A 162 10.76 15.34 -4.37
N PHE A 163 10.98 14.04 -4.54
CA PHE A 163 12.29 13.39 -4.50
C PHE A 163 12.44 12.36 -5.62
N ARG A 164 13.69 12.06 -5.99
CA ARG A 164 13.98 10.99 -6.94
C ARG A 164 13.74 9.62 -6.29
N SER A 165 13.28 8.68 -7.09
CA SER A 165 13.03 7.30 -6.65
C SER A 165 14.32 6.57 -6.28
N LEU A 166 14.23 5.69 -5.29
CA LEU A 166 15.25 4.68 -4.95
C LEU A 166 15.22 3.47 -5.88
N ASN A 167 14.21 3.37 -6.77
CA ASN A 167 13.97 2.22 -7.66
C ASN A 167 13.82 0.88 -6.90
N LEU A 168 13.08 0.89 -5.79
CA LEU A 168 12.87 -0.28 -4.94
C LEU A 168 11.50 -0.93 -5.14
N PHE A 169 10.57 -0.29 -5.84
CA PHE A 169 9.20 -0.79 -6.00
C PHE A 169 9.17 -2.20 -6.61
N GLY A 170 9.93 -2.45 -7.68
CA GLY A 170 9.96 -3.76 -8.34
C GLY A 170 10.39 -4.89 -7.40
N ILE A 171 11.44 -4.66 -6.58
CA ILE A 171 11.93 -5.65 -5.60
C ILE A 171 10.85 -5.97 -4.56
N HIS A 172 10.17 -4.94 -4.05
CA HIS A 172 9.08 -5.14 -3.08
C HIS A 172 7.86 -5.79 -3.74
N LEU A 173 7.54 -5.43 -4.99
CA LEU A 173 6.44 -6.06 -5.73
C LEU A 173 6.66 -7.56 -5.93
N ASP A 174 7.89 -8.00 -6.17
CA ASP A 174 8.21 -9.42 -6.29
C ASP A 174 7.99 -10.16 -4.96
N GLN A 175 8.32 -9.55 -3.83
CA GLN A 175 8.02 -10.10 -2.50
C GLN A 175 6.50 -10.10 -2.22
N ILE A 176 5.80 -9.04 -2.62
CA ILE A 176 4.33 -8.97 -2.55
C ILE A 176 3.72 -10.13 -3.36
N LYS A 177 4.18 -10.37 -4.58
CA LYS A 177 3.72 -11.49 -5.43
C LYS A 177 3.99 -12.86 -4.77
N GLN A 178 5.16 -13.04 -4.12
CA GLN A 178 5.47 -14.26 -3.39
C GLN A 178 4.52 -14.45 -2.20
N TYR A 179 4.29 -13.41 -1.42
CA TYR A 179 3.30 -13.42 -0.33
C TYR A 179 1.91 -13.79 -0.85
N CYS A 180 1.46 -13.17 -1.94
CA CYS A 180 0.16 -13.46 -2.54
C CYS A 180 0.03 -14.93 -2.95
N ARG A 181 1.03 -15.48 -3.62
CA ARG A 181 1.05 -16.91 -4.01
C ARG A 181 1.00 -17.82 -2.79
N ALA A 182 1.81 -17.56 -1.75
CA ALA A 182 1.84 -18.35 -0.53
C ALA A 182 0.51 -18.33 0.22
N ASN A 183 -0.23 -17.22 0.18
CA ASN A 183 -1.49 -16.99 0.86
C ASN A 183 -2.72 -17.14 -0.05
N LYS A 184 -2.55 -17.60 -1.31
CA LYS A 184 -3.61 -17.79 -2.31
C LYS A 184 -4.43 -16.52 -2.57
N ILE A 185 -3.79 -15.36 -2.50
CA ILE A 185 -4.38 -14.07 -2.81
C ILE A 185 -4.46 -13.93 -4.32
N SER A 186 -5.62 -13.54 -4.84
CA SER A 186 -5.89 -13.53 -6.28
C SER A 186 -5.43 -12.26 -6.98
N ARG A 187 -5.47 -11.12 -6.28
CA ARG A 187 -5.16 -9.82 -6.86
C ARG A 187 -4.36 -8.94 -5.90
N ILE A 188 -3.47 -8.13 -6.50
CA ILE A 188 -2.87 -6.97 -5.87
C ILE A 188 -3.57 -5.75 -6.45
N THR A 189 -4.03 -4.85 -5.59
CA THR A 189 -4.70 -3.61 -5.98
C THR A 189 -3.93 -2.41 -5.45
N LEU A 190 -4.04 -1.28 -6.12
CA LEU A 190 -3.55 0.01 -5.69
C LEU A 190 -4.40 1.13 -6.31
N THR A 191 -4.18 2.35 -5.85
CA THR A 191 -4.77 3.53 -6.48
C THR A 191 -3.66 4.55 -6.75
N THR A 192 -3.58 5.05 -7.98
CA THR A 192 -2.61 6.10 -8.33
C THR A 192 -2.99 7.41 -7.67
N SER A 193 -2.03 8.27 -7.38
CA SER A 193 -2.33 9.63 -6.92
C SER A 193 -2.67 10.59 -8.08
N SER A 194 -2.25 10.22 -9.31
CA SER A 194 -2.53 10.98 -10.53
C SER A 194 -2.38 10.11 -11.78
N ASN A 195 -2.90 10.57 -12.92
CA ASN A 195 -2.83 9.86 -14.20
C ASN A 195 -1.40 9.68 -14.70
N GLU A 196 -0.49 10.59 -14.36
CA GLU A 196 0.92 10.53 -14.78
C GLU A 196 1.66 9.32 -14.20
N GLN A 197 1.12 8.71 -13.15
CA GLN A 197 1.70 7.51 -12.55
C GLN A 197 1.23 6.20 -13.22
N ILE A 198 0.16 6.25 -14.00
CA ILE A 198 -0.42 5.06 -14.64
C ILE A 198 0.63 4.31 -15.48
N PRO A 199 1.40 4.95 -16.41
CA PRO A 199 2.39 4.24 -17.21
C PRO A 199 3.47 3.54 -16.37
N TYR A 200 3.81 4.12 -15.21
CA TYR A 200 4.75 3.49 -14.29
C TYR A 200 4.21 2.17 -13.73
N PHE A 201 2.97 2.16 -13.24
CA PHE A 201 2.37 0.94 -12.71
C PHE A 201 2.04 -0.08 -13.81
N GLU A 202 1.65 0.37 -15.02
CA GLU A 202 1.48 -0.50 -16.18
C GLU A 202 2.78 -1.22 -16.57
N SER A 203 3.93 -0.55 -16.47
CA SER A 203 5.24 -1.19 -16.70
C SER A 203 5.57 -2.30 -15.70
N HIS A 204 4.89 -2.34 -14.55
CA HIS A 204 4.94 -3.40 -13.56
C HIS A 204 3.83 -4.45 -13.70
N GLY A 205 2.99 -4.33 -14.74
CA GLY A 205 1.93 -5.28 -15.09
C GLY A 205 0.56 -4.96 -14.48
N PHE A 206 0.40 -3.83 -13.80
CA PHE A 206 -0.91 -3.36 -13.35
C PHE A 206 -1.77 -2.93 -14.52
N LYS A 207 -3.09 -3.03 -14.36
CA LYS A 207 -4.10 -2.58 -15.32
C LYS A 207 -5.11 -1.71 -14.59
N ILE A 208 -5.66 -0.72 -15.28
CA ILE A 208 -6.78 0.07 -14.76
C ILE A 208 -7.97 -0.86 -14.52
N GLU A 209 -8.67 -0.68 -13.38
CA GLU A 209 -9.89 -1.42 -13.08
C GLU A 209 -10.97 -1.16 -14.15
N ASN A 210 -11.64 -2.21 -14.61
CA ASN A 210 -12.68 -2.09 -15.63
C ASN A 210 -14.06 -1.84 -15.00
N ASN A 211 -14.21 -0.72 -14.28
CA ASN A 211 -15.46 -0.31 -13.67
C ASN A 211 -15.77 1.17 -13.95
N THR A 212 -16.98 1.61 -13.64
CA THR A 212 -17.44 2.98 -13.89
C THR A 212 -16.64 4.01 -13.10
N PHE A 213 -16.23 3.66 -11.86
CA PHE A 213 -15.44 4.57 -11.02
C PHE A 213 -14.06 4.82 -11.62
N ALA A 214 -13.33 3.77 -11.99
CA ALA A 214 -12.00 3.89 -12.57
C ALA A 214 -12.01 4.69 -13.89
N LYS A 215 -13.02 4.48 -14.73
CA LYS A 215 -13.21 5.27 -15.97
C LYS A 215 -13.43 6.75 -15.66
N SER A 216 -14.34 7.06 -14.73
CA SER A 216 -14.60 8.44 -14.32
C SER A 216 -13.38 9.08 -13.65
N ALA A 217 -12.65 8.34 -12.81
CA ALA A 217 -11.43 8.82 -12.18
C ALA A 217 -10.36 9.18 -13.22
N PHE A 218 -10.17 8.31 -14.22
CA PHE A 218 -9.24 8.57 -15.31
C PHE A 218 -9.62 9.81 -16.14
N GLU A 219 -10.90 9.94 -16.51
CA GLU A 219 -11.42 11.07 -17.28
C GLU A 219 -11.25 12.43 -16.58
N HIS A 220 -11.33 12.43 -15.24
CA HIS A 220 -11.24 13.65 -14.43
C HIS A 220 -9.86 13.89 -13.80
N GLY A 221 -8.86 13.04 -14.10
CA GLY A 221 -7.51 13.18 -13.54
C GLY A 221 -7.43 12.90 -12.04
N TRP A 222 -8.34 12.07 -11.52
CA TRP A 222 -8.34 11.67 -10.11
C TRP A 222 -7.49 10.43 -9.86
N SER A 223 -7.49 9.98 -8.59
CA SER A 223 -6.83 8.74 -8.19
C SER A 223 -7.48 7.53 -8.86
N VAL A 224 -6.75 6.86 -9.75
CA VAL A 224 -7.26 5.77 -10.59
C VAL A 224 -6.97 4.42 -9.96
N PRO A 225 -7.98 3.59 -9.65
CA PRO A 225 -7.79 2.22 -9.18
C PRO A 225 -7.16 1.33 -10.26
N MET A 226 -6.15 0.56 -9.85
CA MET A 226 -5.47 -0.40 -10.70
C MET A 226 -5.32 -1.76 -10.00
N TYR A 227 -5.19 -2.82 -10.79
CA TYR A 227 -5.01 -4.17 -10.29
C TYR A 227 -3.95 -4.96 -11.04
N LEU A 228 -3.37 -5.95 -10.37
CA LEU A 228 -2.47 -6.95 -10.93
C LEU A 228 -2.94 -8.33 -10.47
N THR A 229 -3.16 -9.25 -11.40
CA THR A 229 -3.56 -10.63 -11.08
C THR A 229 -2.34 -11.42 -10.57
N CYS A 230 -2.52 -12.12 -9.45
CA CYS A 230 -1.53 -13.04 -8.89
C CYS A 230 -1.83 -14.47 -9.40
N THR A 231 -1.20 -14.84 -10.50
CA THR A 231 -1.21 -16.21 -11.03
C THR A 231 0.06 -16.96 -10.63
#